data_30abc63f66f0d4285031cdeefe394fe3
#
_entry.id   30abc63f66f0d4285031cdeefe394fe3
#
_cell.length_a   1.000
_cell.length_b   1.000
_cell.length_c   1.000
_cell.angle_alpha   90.00
_cell.angle_beta   90.00
_cell.angle_gamma   90.00
#
_symmetry.space_group_name_H-M   'P 1'
#
loop_
_entity.id
_entity.type
_entity.pdbx_description
1 polymer ?
#
loop_
_entity_poly.entity_id
_entity_poly.type
_entity_poly.pdbx_seq_one_letter_code
_entity_poly.pdbx_strand_id
1 'polypeptide(L)'
;IGANYTFPDGSKKKTGSLGNLGTTSFFPSKNLGAYGDGGAIFTDDDRLANTLRGMVNHGMYKRYQHDVVGVNSRLDSVQATILDIKLSYLDYYNESRKAAALKYNQRLNDHPNLIIPFRKGDCDSHVYHQYTLKVVDSNRDDLVKYLNENNIPCGVYYPIPLHLQKAYTSDRYEAKDFMVTIEVVD
;
A
#
# COMPACT_ATOMS: atom_id res chain seq x y z
N ILE A 1 -6.81 1.43 0.10
CA ILE A 1 -7.96 2.34 0.38
C ILE A 1 -9.03 1.60 1.19
N GLY A 2 -9.80 2.33 2.06
CA GLY A 2 -10.85 1.76 2.91
C GLY A 2 -10.43 1.42 4.34
N ALA A 3 -9.14 1.29 4.65
CA ALA A 3 -8.66 1.07 6.00
C ALA A 3 -8.94 2.26 6.93
N ASN A 4 -9.15 1.96 8.22
CA ASN A 4 -9.34 2.97 9.26
C ASN A 4 -8.20 2.90 10.27
N TYR A 5 -7.87 4.04 10.86
CA TYR A 5 -7.06 4.12 12.07
C TYR A 5 -7.96 4.43 13.26
N THR A 6 -7.85 3.65 14.31
CA THR A 6 -8.60 3.87 15.56
C THR A 6 -7.68 4.52 16.58
N PHE A 7 -8.02 5.70 17.02
CA PHE A 7 -7.30 6.44 18.07
C PHE A 7 -7.54 5.83 19.46
N PRO A 8 -6.72 6.18 20.47
CA PRO A 8 -6.90 5.70 21.84
C PRO A 8 -8.26 6.06 22.47
N ASP A 9 -8.88 7.16 22.04
CA ASP A 9 -10.20 7.59 22.46
C ASP A 9 -11.37 6.85 21.76
N GLY A 10 -11.05 5.91 20.89
CA GLY A 10 -12.04 5.14 20.11
C GLY A 10 -12.51 5.83 18.83
N SER A 11 -12.13 7.08 18.57
CA SER A 11 -12.45 7.75 17.31
C SER A 11 -11.73 7.09 16.13
N LYS A 12 -12.32 7.19 14.92
CA LYS A 12 -11.76 6.55 13.71
C LYS A 12 -11.57 7.58 12.60
N LYS A 13 -10.45 7.46 11.88
CA LYS A 13 -10.20 8.18 10.63
C LYS A 13 -9.76 7.23 9.54
N LYS A 14 -10.07 7.56 8.28
CA LYS A 14 -9.55 6.82 7.12
C LYS A 14 -8.02 6.98 7.04
N THR A 15 -7.32 5.89 6.82
CA THR A 15 -5.89 5.97 6.49
C THR A 15 -5.71 6.71 5.17
N GLY A 16 -4.68 7.55 5.09
CA GLY A 16 -4.48 8.51 3.98
C GLY A 16 -5.03 9.92 4.27
N SER A 17 -5.77 10.13 5.39
CA SER A 17 -6.25 11.45 5.83
C SER A 17 -5.77 11.83 7.24
N LEU A 18 -4.69 11.20 7.72
CA LEU A 18 -4.16 11.42 9.07
C LEU A 18 -3.11 12.53 9.13
N GLY A 19 -2.32 12.67 8.09
CA GLY A 19 -1.27 13.67 7.97
C GLY A 19 -1.70 14.86 7.12
N ASN A 20 -0.79 15.81 6.94
CA ASN A 20 -1.02 16.97 6.06
C ASN A 20 -1.25 16.56 4.60
N LEU A 21 -0.61 15.49 4.18
CA LEU A 21 -0.76 14.85 2.87
C LEU A 21 -0.89 13.34 3.04
N GLY A 22 -1.82 12.74 2.33
CA GLY A 22 -1.94 11.31 2.19
C GLY A 22 -1.88 10.90 0.74
N THR A 23 -1.30 9.74 0.43
CA THR A 23 -1.22 9.23 -0.92
C THR A 23 -1.84 7.85 -1.05
N THR A 24 -2.38 7.55 -2.21
CA THR A 24 -2.83 6.19 -2.54
C THR A 24 -2.45 5.84 -3.97
N SER A 25 -2.25 4.56 -4.20
CA SER A 25 -2.01 4.00 -5.53
C SER A 25 -3.29 3.37 -6.06
N PHE A 26 -3.54 3.57 -7.36
CA PHE A 26 -4.60 2.90 -8.12
C PHE A 26 -4.01 1.85 -9.08
N PHE A 27 -2.78 1.41 -8.86
CA PHE A 27 -2.21 0.31 -9.65
C PHE A 27 -3.20 -0.88 -9.71
N PRO A 28 -3.31 -1.60 -10.83
CA PRO A 28 -4.40 -2.58 -11.08
C PRO A 28 -4.62 -3.63 -9.99
N SER A 29 -3.56 -4.04 -9.27
CA SER A 29 -3.66 -5.02 -8.17
C SER A 29 -4.18 -4.45 -6.85
N LYS A 30 -4.36 -3.13 -6.72
CA LYS A 30 -4.85 -2.50 -5.48
C LYS A 30 -6.32 -2.80 -5.21
N ASN A 31 -6.74 -2.68 -3.95
CA ASN A 31 -8.15 -2.89 -3.57
C ASN A 31 -9.10 -2.01 -4.41
N LEU A 32 -8.69 -0.76 -4.67
CA LEU A 32 -9.28 0.09 -5.68
C LEU A 32 -8.23 0.29 -6.78
N GLY A 33 -8.22 -0.56 -7.78
CA GLY A 33 -7.27 -0.56 -8.89
C GLY A 33 -7.90 -0.09 -10.18
N ALA A 34 -7.21 0.79 -10.91
CA ALA A 34 -7.51 1.16 -12.28
C ALA A 34 -7.13 0.03 -13.27
N TYR A 35 -7.23 0.27 -14.57
CA TYR A 35 -6.73 -0.63 -15.62
C TYR A 35 -5.38 -0.17 -16.20
N GLY A 36 -4.67 0.63 -15.44
CA GLY A 36 -3.34 1.17 -15.71
C GLY A 36 -2.82 1.89 -14.49
N ASP A 37 -1.73 2.63 -14.63
CA ASP A 37 -1.17 3.41 -13.54
C ASP A 37 -2.08 4.56 -13.13
N GLY A 38 -2.08 4.86 -11.85
CA GLY A 38 -2.83 5.94 -11.27
C GLY A 38 -2.61 6.06 -9.76
N GLY A 39 -3.00 7.19 -9.23
CA GLY A 39 -2.93 7.46 -7.80
C GLY A 39 -3.69 8.74 -7.45
N ALA A 40 -3.79 9.01 -6.17
CA ALA A 40 -4.34 10.28 -5.67
C ALA A 40 -3.54 10.78 -4.47
N ILE A 41 -3.60 12.09 -4.27
CA ILE A 41 -3.07 12.77 -3.09
C ILE A 41 -4.25 13.42 -2.39
N PHE A 42 -4.35 13.24 -1.08
CA PHE A 42 -5.40 13.80 -0.22
C PHE A 42 -4.80 14.86 0.70
N THR A 43 -5.50 15.94 0.91
CA THR A 43 -5.18 16.97 1.90
C THR A 43 -6.44 17.74 2.28
N ASP A 44 -6.47 18.23 3.52
CA ASP A 44 -7.47 19.15 4.04
C ASP A 44 -6.98 20.62 3.97
N ASP A 45 -5.76 20.88 3.47
CA ASP A 45 -5.19 22.21 3.29
C ASP A 45 -5.36 22.68 1.83
N ASP A 46 -6.19 23.70 1.63
CA ASP A 46 -6.48 24.28 0.31
C ASP A 46 -5.23 24.83 -0.41
N ARG A 47 -4.25 25.35 0.33
CA ARG A 47 -3.00 25.84 -0.28
C ARG A 47 -2.19 24.67 -0.84
N LEU A 48 -2.08 23.58 -0.06
CA LEU A 48 -1.41 22.37 -0.54
C LEU A 48 -2.16 21.77 -1.73
N ALA A 49 -3.50 21.70 -1.68
CA ALA A 49 -4.32 21.21 -2.78
C ALA A 49 -4.09 22.02 -4.07
N ASN A 50 -4.07 23.37 -3.96
CA ASN A 50 -3.80 24.23 -5.09
C ASN A 50 -2.38 24.03 -5.65
N THR A 51 -1.38 23.98 -4.76
CA THR A 51 0.03 23.75 -5.16
C THR A 51 0.16 22.41 -5.91
N LEU A 52 -0.41 21.34 -5.39
CA LEU A 52 -0.36 20.03 -6.01
C LEU A 52 -1.04 20.00 -7.38
N ARG A 53 -2.21 20.65 -7.53
CA ARG A 53 -2.89 20.78 -8.84
C ARG A 53 -2.03 21.48 -9.87
N GLY A 54 -1.33 22.54 -9.49
CA GLY A 54 -0.37 23.20 -10.37
C GLY A 54 0.79 22.28 -10.74
N MET A 55 1.40 21.64 -9.76
CA MET A 55 2.57 20.76 -9.97
C MET A 55 2.27 19.59 -10.90
N VAL A 56 1.14 18.88 -10.74
CA VAL A 56 0.78 17.74 -11.60
C VAL A 56 0.33 18.17 -13.00
N ASN A 57 0.12 19.46 -13.22
CA ASN A 57 -0.28 20.04 -14.49
C ASN A 57 0.80 21.01 -15.03
N HIS A 58 2.04 20.53 -15.15
CA HIS A 58 3.17 21.27 -15.71
C HIS A 58 3.56 22.56 -14.95
N GLY A 59 3.17 22.72 -13.68
CA GLY A 59 3.39 23.96 -12.92
C GLY A 59 2.45 25.10 -13.29
N MET A 60 1.34 24.81 -13.96
CA MET A 60 0.35 25.82 -14.40
C MET A 60 -0.78 25.97 -13.38
N TYR A 61 -0.99 27.20 -12.95
CA TYR A 61 -2.20 27.62 -12.22
C TYR A 61 -3.19 28.37 -13.15
N LYS A 62 -2.70 28.93 -14.23
CA LYS A 62 -3.46 29.53 -15.31
C LYS A 62 -2.95 29.01 -16.64
N ARG A 63 -3.85 28.78 -17.58
CA ARG A 63 -3.53 28.22 -18.89
C ARG A 63 -2.35 28.95 -19.54
N TYR A 64 -1.32 28.20 -19.95
CA TYR A 64 -0.06 28.67 -20.56
C TYR A 64 0.84 29.54 -19.67
N GLN A 65 0.56 29.64 -18.36
CA GLN A 65 1.42 30.34 -17.40
C GLN A 65 2.00 29.32 -16.42
N HIS A 66 3.30 29.13 -16.46
CA HIS A 66 4.06 28.17 -15.65
C HIS A 66 4.77 28.92 -14.53
N ASP A 67 4.20 28.93 -13.33
CA ASP A 67 4.74 29.67 -12.19
C ASP A 67 5.80 28.86 -11.43
N VAL A 68 5.77 27.53 -11.55
CA VAL A 68 6.72 26.61 -10.93
C VAL A 68 7.07 25.47 -11.89
N VAL A 69 8.18 24.79 -11.62
CA VAL A 69 8.49 23.54 -12.32
C VAL A 69 7.52 22.46 -11.88
N GLY A 70 6.85 21.85 -12.85
CA GLY A 70 5.88 20.79 -12.61
C GLY A 70 6.04 19.62 -13.59
N VAL A 71 5.16 18.64 -13.46
CA VAL A 71 5.16 17.41 -14.27
C VAL A 71 3.79 17.20 -14.91
N ASN A 72 3.71 16.35 -15.90
CA ASN A 72 2.44 15.82 -16.36
C ASN A 72 2.13 14.55 -15.53
N SER A 73 1.29 14.69 -14.53
CA SER A 73 0.88 13.57 -13.65
C SER A 73 -0.62 13.65 -13.37
N ARG A 74 -1.40 13.74 -14.41
CA ARG A 74 -2.87 13.78 -14.37
C ARG A 74 -3.43 12.37 -14.52
N LEU A 75 -4.49 12.05 -13.78
CA LEU A 75 -5.20 10.81 -13.96
C LEU A 75 -6.00 10.86 -15.27
N ASP A 76 -5.84 9.86 -16.12
CA ASP A 76 -6.59 9.76 -17.37
C ASP A 76 -8.08 9.56 -17.10
N SER A 77 -8.94 10.21 -17.91
CA SER A 77 -10.40 10.15 -17.76
C SER A 77 -10.94 8.72 -17.87
N VAL A 78 -10.32 7.87 -18.72
CA VAL A 78 -10.69 6.46 -18.83
C VAL A 78 -10.42 5.74 -17.49
N GLN A 79 -9.26 5.95 -16.89
CA GLN A 79 -8.93 5.36 -15.59
C GLN A 79 -9.85 5.90 -14.49
N ALA A 80 -10.15 7.18 -14.50
CA ALA A 80 -11.10 7.80 -13.57
C ALA A 80 -12.49 7.17 -13.65
N THR A 81 -13.00 6.92 -14.86
CA THR A 81 -14.30 6.26 -15.07
C THR A 81 -14.31 4.82 -14.52
N ILE A 82 -13.24 4.06 -14.76
CA ILE A 82 -13.09 2.71 -14.23
C ILE A 82 -13.08 2.73 -12.68
N LEU A 83 -12.36 3.68 -12.10
CA LEU A 83 -12.27 3.84 -10.64
C LEU A 83 -13.62 4.24 -10.04
N ASP A 84 -14.38 5.11 -10.69
CA ASP A 84 -15.71 5.54 -10.25
C ASP A 84 -16.68 4.35 -10.16
N ILE A 85 -16.72 3.51 -11.19
CA ILE A 85 -17.51 2.28 -11.18
C ILE A 85 -17.05 1.34 -10.05
N LYS A 86 -15.74 1.09 -9.94
CA LYS A 86 -15.18 0.16 -8.94
C LYS A 86 -15.30 0.67 -7.51
N LEU A 87 -15.33 1.99 -7.31
CA LEU A 87 -15.48 2.60 -5.99
C LEU A 87 -16.80 2.18 -5.34
N SER A 88 -17.87 2.04 -6.11
CA SER A 88 -19.16 1.57 -5.63
C SER A 88 -19.13 0.15 -5.06
N TYR A 89 -18.13 -0.66 -5.43
CA TYR A 89 -17.93 -2.03 -4.96
C TYR A 89 -16.77 -2.17 -3.95
N LEU A 90 -16.11 -1.08 -3.57
CA LEU A 90 -14.89 -1.13 -2.74
C LEU A 90 -15.12 -1.81 -1.39
N ASP A 91 -16.23 -1.50 -0.73
CA ASP A 91 -16.53 -2.09 0.58
C ASP A 91 -16.76 -3.61 0.45
N TYR A 92 -17.47 -4.05 -0.58
CA TYR A 92 -17.63 -5.46 -0.89
C TYR A 92 -16.29 -6.16 -1.15
N TYR A 93 -15.39 -5.54 -1.91
CA TYR A 93 -14.05 -6.09 -2.15
C TYR A 93 -13.23 -6.19 -0.86
N ASN A 94 -13.29 -5.17 -0.01
CA ASN A 94 -12.58 -5.17 1.27
C ASN A 94 -13.13 -6.23 2.22
N GLU A 95 -14.44 -6.40 2.33
CA GLU A 95 -15.05 -7.45 3.15
C GLU A 95 -14.72 -8.86 2.64
N SER A 96 -14.73 -9.07 1.32
CA SER A 96 -14.30 -10.33 0.71
C SER A 96 -12.84 -10.67 1.03
N ARG A 97 -11.94 -9.68 1.01
CA ARG A 97 -10.53 -9.85 1.41
C ARG A 97 -10.39 -10.17 2.89
N LYS A 98 -11.15 -9.50 3.76
CA LYS A 98 -11.18 -9.80 5.20
C LYS A 98 -11.67 -11.22 5.46
N ALA A 99 -12.73 -11.65 4.80
CA ALA A 99 -13.24 -13.02 4.93
C ALA A 99 -12.21 -14.07 4.49
N ALA A 100 -11.48 -13.82 3.40
CA ALA A 100 -10.38 -14.69 2.98
C ALA A 100 -9.24 -14.70 4.00
N ALA A 101 -8.84 -13.54 4.52
CA ALA A 101 -7.79 -13.43 5.55
C ALA A 101 -8.16 -14.18 6.83
N LEU A 102 -9.43 -14.13 7.26
CA LEU A 102 -9.90 -14.89 8.42
C LEU A 102 -9.77 -16.40 8.21
N LYS A 103 -10.06 -16.92 7.01
CA LYS A 103 -9.86 -18.33 6.68
C LYS A 103 -8.38 -18.73 6.72
N TYR A 104 -7.48 -17.86 6.25
CA TYR A 104 -6.04 -18.06 6.39
C TYR A 104 -5.62 -18.07 7.86
N ASN A 105 -6.07 -17.10 8.66
CA ASN A 105 -5.78 -17.05 10.10
C ASN A 105 -6.17 -18.34 10.80
N GLN A 106 -7.39 -18.85 10.56
CA GLN A 106 -7.88 -20.09 11.16
C GLN A 106 -7.03 -21.32 10.84
N ARG A 107 -6.38 -21.33 9.68
CA ARG A 107 -5.60 -22.48 9.21
C ARG A 107 -4.10 -22.37 9.51
N LEU A 108 -3.59 -21.16 9.64
CA LEU A 108 -2.15 -20.91 9.70
C LEU A 108 -1.67 -20.38 11.06
N ASN A 109 -2.59 -19.97 11.97
CA ASN A 109 -2.22 -19.35 13.24
C ASN A 109 -1.29 -20.23 14.10
N ASP A 110 -1.52 -21.52 14.10
CA ASP A 110 -0.76 -22.46 14.94
C ASP A 110 0.40 -23.16 14.18
N HIS A 111 0.72 -22.68 12.98
CA HIS A 111 1.80 -23.29 12.20
C HIS A 111 3.17 -22.85 12.77
N PRO A 112 4.07 -23.79 13.12
CA PRO A 112 5.29 -23.47 13.86
C PRO A 112 6.26 -22.56 13.11
N ASN A 113 6.26 -22.62 11.78
CA ASN A 113 7.20 -21.86 10.93
C ASN A 113 6.58 -20.65 10.23
N LEU A 114 5.35 -20.25 10.58
CA LEU A 114 4.67 -19.13 9.95
C LEU A 114 4.15 -18.14 11.00
N ILE A 115 4.42 -16.87 10.78
CA ILE A 115 3.79 -15.77 11.53
C ILE A 115 2.78 -15.09 10.60
N ILE A 116 1.52 -15.10 11.02
CA ILE A 116 0.42 -14.45 10.28
C ILE A 116 0.42 -12.93 10.53
N PRO A 117 -0.24 -12.12 9.68
CA PRO A 117 -0.35 -10.68 9.88
C PRO A 117 -0.97 -10.34 11.23
N PHE A 118 -0.26 -9.51 11.99
CA PHE A 118 -0.73 -9.05 13.30
C PHE A 118 -2.02 -8.22 13.19
N ARG A 119 -2.97 -8.49 14.09
CA ARG A 119 -4.17 -7.66 14.31
C ARG A 119 -4.19 -7.16 15.75
N LYS A 120 -4.41 -5.87 15.92
CA LYS A 120 -4.57 -5.28 17.25
C LYS A 120 -6.01 -5.42 17.71
N GLY A 121 -6.29 -6.38 18.58
CA GLY A 121 -7.64 -6.61 19.12
C GLY A 121 -8.70 -6.81 18.04
N ASP A 122 -9.87 -6.22 18.21
CA ASP A 122 -11.00 -6.27 17.27
C ASP A 122 -10.86 -5.26 16.10
N CYS A 123 -9.62 -4.88 15.76
CA CYS A 123 -9.36 -3.90 14.73
C CYS A 123 -9.88 -4.38 13.38
N ASP A 124 -10.91 -3.74 12.87
CA ASP A 124 -11.48 -3.93 11.53
C ASP A 124 -10.77 -3.11 10.45
N SER A 125 -9.67 -2.45 10.82
CA SER A 125 -8.99 -1.46 10.00
C SER A 125 -8.22 -2.04 8.83
N HIS A 126 -7.74 -3.28 8.93
CA HIS A 126 -6.95 -3.91 7.87
C HIS A 126 -7.85 -4.38 6.71
N VAL A 127 -7.51 -3.96 5.50
CA VAL A 127 -8.28 -4.30 4.29
C VAL A 127 -7.56 -5.33 3.39
N TYR A 128 -6.48 -5.89 3.87
CA TYR A 128 -5.71 -6.97 3.23
C TYR A 128 -5.48 -6.77 1.73
N HIS A 129 -4.78 -5.69 1.38
CA HIS A 129 -4.25 -5.57 0.03
C HIS A 129 -3.39 -6.80 -0.30
N GLN A 130 -2.60 -7.23 0.66
CA GLN A 130 -1.82 -8.46 0.66
C GLN A 130 -2.03 -9.19 1.99
N TYR A 131 -1.90 -10.51 1.99
CA TYR A 131 -1.82 -11.34 3.17
C TYR A 131 -0.37 -11.80 3.30
N THR A 132 0.45 -11.03 4.02
CA THR A 132 1.89 -11.25 4.12
C THR A 132 2.20 -12.16 5.30
N LEU A 133 2.81 -13.30 5.02
CA LEU A 133 3.36 -14.22 6.03
C LEU A 133 4.84 -13.92 6.27
N LYS A 134 5.29 -14.07 7.52
CA LYS A 134 6.71 -14.18 7.83
C LYS A 134 7.03 -15.67 8.01
N VAL A 135 8.02 -16.17 7.29
CA VAL A 135 8.56 -17.53 7.45
C VAL A 135 9.66 -17.48 8.50
N VAL A 136 9.64 -18.38 9.47
CA VAL A 136 10.61 -18.47 10.55
C VAL A 136 11.12 -19.91 10.69
N ASP A 137 12.38 -20.06 11.06
CA ASP A 137 13.02 -21.38 11.25
C ASP A 137 12.83 -22.36 10.08
N SER A 138 12.73 -21.82 8.85
CA SER A 138 12.52 -22.58 7.62
C SER A 138 12.98 -21.79 6.39
N ASN A 139 13.11 -22.45 5.26
CA ASN A 139 13.54 -21.83 4.03
C ASN A 139 12.32 -21.21 3.29
N ARG A 140 12.28 -19.88 3.21
CA ARG A 140 11.24 -19.12 2.49
C ARG A 140 11.20 -19.47 1.00
N ASP A 141 12.35 -19.60 0.35
CA ASP A 141 12.41 -19.80 -1.10
C ASP A 141 11.92 -21.19 -1.51
N ASP A 142 12.13 -22.20 -0.66
CA ASP A 142 11.53 -23.53 -0.85
C ASP A 142 10.00 -23.48 -0.74
N LEU A 143 9.46 -22.70 0.20
CA LEU A 143 8.02 -22.48 0.32
C LEU A 143 7.47 -21.76 -0.92
N VAL A 144 8.14 -20.71 -1.40
CA VAL A 144 7.76 -19.98 -2.63
C VAL A 144 7.74 -20.93 -3.83
N LYS A 145 8.77 -21.76 -3.98
CA LYS A 145 8.86 -22.76 -5.04
C LYS A 145 7.68 -23.75 -4.96
N TYR A 146 7.45 -24.34 -3.79
CA TYR A 146 6.36 -25.29 -3.56
C TYR A 146 4.98 -24.68 -3.89
N LEU A 147 4.70 -23.47 -3.45
CA LEU A 147 3.44 -22.78 -3.73
C LEU A 147 3.24 -22.57 -5.24
N ASN A 148 4.25 -22.10 -5.94
CA ASN A 148 4.21 -21.90 -7.39
C ASN A 148 4.01 -23.21 -8.16
N GLU A 149 4.67 -24.29 -7.77
CA GLU A 149 4.48 -25.64 -8.36
C GLU A 149 3.05 -26.18 -8.14
N ASN A 150 2.37 -25.70 -7.09
CA ASN A 150 0.97 -26.03 -6.81
C ASN A 150 -0.03 -24.97 -7.32
N ASN A 151 0.39 -24.09 -8.23
CA ASN A 151 -0.43 -23.01 -8.81
C ASN A 151 -1.03 -22.05 -7.76
N ILE A 152 -0.33 -21.82 -6.65
CA ILE A 152 -0.69 -20.83 -5.63
C ILE A 152 0.22 -19.61 -5.83
N PRO A 153 -0.29 -18.51 -6.44
CA PRO A 153 0.52 -17.32 -6.70
C PRO A 153 1.00 -16.68 -5.40
N CYS A 154 2.29 -16.46 -5.32
CA CYS A 154 2.91 -15.75 -4.20
C CYS A 154 4.11 -14.92 -4.68
N GLY A 155 4.57 -13.99 -3.84
CA GLY A 155 5.75 -13.18 -4.13
C GLY A 155 6.42 -12.70 -2.85
N VAL A 156 7.71 -12.40 -2.94
CA VAL A 156 8.49 -11.85 -1.83
C VAL A 156 8.39 -10.32 -1.83
N TYR A 157 7.94 -9.73 -0.73
CA TYR A 157 7.75 -8.28 -0.59
C TYR A 157 8.54 -7.74 0.61
N TYR A 158 9.80 -7.26 0.43
CA TYR A 158 10.55 -7.21 -0.82
C TYR A 158 11.89 -7.91 -0.61
N PRO A 159 12.52 -8.49 -1.65
CA PRO A 159 13.72 -9.33 -1.47
C PRO A 159 14.98 -8.54 -1.10
N ILE A 160 14.99 -7.22 -1.32
CA ILE A 160 16.11 -6.34 -0.99
C ILE A 160 15.56 -5.10 -0.29
N PRO A 161 16.00 -4.79 0.95
CA PRO A 161 15.66 -3.57 1.65
C PRO A 161 16.00 -2.31 0.83
N LEU A 162 15.16 -1.27 0.91
CA LEU A 162 15.38 -0.05 0.12
C LEU A 162 16.75 0.59 0.37
N HIS A 163 17.20 0.65 1.62
CA HIS A 163 18.49 1.24 1.98
C HIS A 163 19.71 0.46 1.45
N LEU A 164 19.51 -0.80 1.01
CA LEU A 164 20.55 -1.62 0.36
C LEU A 164 20.46 -1.56 -1.18
N GLN A 165 19.46 -0.91 -1.74
CA GLN A 165 19.36 -0.70 -3.18
C GLN A 165 20.39 0.34 -3.64
N LYS A 166 21.09 0.09 -4.75
CA LYS A 166 22.12 1.00 -5.30
C LYS A 166 21.60 2.43 -5.50
N ALA A 167 20.35 2.59 -5.90
CA ALA A 167 19.73 3.90 -6.13
C ALA A 167 19.54 4.74 -4.85
N TYR A 168 19.58 4.10 -3.69
CA TYR A 168 19.33 4.75 -2.38
C TYR A 168 20.54 4.70 -1.45
N THR A 169 21.72 4.36 -1.95
CA THR A 169 22.97 4.45 -1.19
C THR A 169 23.20 5.89 -0.73
N SER A 170 23.47 6.10 0.56
CA SER A 170 23.63 7.42 1.16
C SER A 170 24.55 7.35 2.37
N ASP A 171 25.34 8.40 2.59
CA ASP A 171 26.20 8.56 3.80
C ASP A 171 25.39 8.97 5.04
N ARG A 172 24.07 9.17 4.90
CA ARG A 172 23.18 9.60 6.00
C ARG A 172 22.75 8.47 6.92
N TYR A 173 22.99 7.22 6.55
CA TYR A 173 22.61 6.03 7.34
C TYR A 173 23.52 4.84 7.01
N GLU A 174 23.55 3.91 7.93
CA GLU A 174 24.23 2.62 7.79
C GLU A 174 23.23 1.45 7.87
N ALA A 175 23.63 0.28 7.40
CA ALA A 175 22.79 -0.93 7.46
C ALA A 175 22.32 -1.24 8.90
N LYS A 176 23.19 -1.01 9.90
CA LYS A 176 22.86 -1.20 11.31
C LYS A 176 21.70 -0.35 11.84
N ASP A 177 21.35 0.73 11.16
CA ASP A 177 20.21 1.60 11.55
C ASP A 177 18.86 0.93 11.24
N PHE A 178 18.87 -0.16 10.45
CA PHE A 178 17.67 -0.84 9.96
C PHE A 178 17.68 -2.35 10.24
N MET A 179 18.20 -2.78 11.40
CA MET A 179 18.37 -4.19 11.76
C MET A 179 17.09 -5.01 11.65
N VAL A 180 15.95 -4.46 12.11
CA VAL A 180 14.64 -5.15 11.99
C VAL A 180 14.26 -5.38 10.53
N THR A 181 14.56 -4.42 9.64
CA THR A 181 14.27 -4.58 8.20
C THR A 181 15.13 -5.68 7.58
N ILE A 182 16.39 -5.77 7.98
CA ILE A 182 17.32 -6.81 7.52
C ILE A 182 16.83 -8.17 8.00
N GLU A 183 16.57 -8.32 9.30
CA GLU A 183 16.08 -9.57 9.91
C GLU A 183 14.78 -10.09 9.25
N VAL A 184 13.90 -9.19 8.80
CA VAL A 184 12.61 -9.58 8.21
C VAL A 184 12.75 -10.01 6.74
N VAL A 185 13.85 -9.61 6.07
CA VAL A 185 14.08 -9.92 4.64
C VAL A 185 14.88 -11.20 4.48
N ASP A 186 15.74 -11.52 5.42
CA ASP A 186 16.53 -12.76 5.45
C ASP A 186 15.66 -13.97 5.83
#